data_01253d52306155ff95aee50884b725bb
#
_entry.id   01253d52306155ff95aee50884b725bb
#
_cell.length_a   1.000
_cell.length_b   1.000
_cell.length_c   1.000
_cell.angle_alpha   90.00
_cell.angle_beta   90.00
_cell.angle_gamma   90.00
#
_symmetry.space_group_name_H-M   'P 1'
#
loop_
_entity.id
_entity.type
_entity.pdbx_description
1 polymer ?
#
loop_
_entity_poly.entity_id
_entity_poly.type
_entity_poly.pdbx_seq_one_letter_code
_entity_poly.pdbx_strand_id
1 'polypeptide(L)'
;MNDTKNEVKFNKITIVGAGAIGGWMGVHLARAGAQVSVLARGDTLQALQKNGLQLHQGGELHTVTVTASNDAAALGVQDLVVISVKAPALASVAQQVGPLIGPNTVVLTAMNGVPWWFLQGFGGPVQGQSLSSVDPQGEIARAIPAAHIIGGVVHASCSVDAPGVIRHHFGDGLIVGEPSGQLTPRVQALHALLQRAGFNATLSPQIQKDIWFKLWGNMTVNPVSAITGATTDLILDDELVRGFISRVMLEAKDIGGRIGIPIEQSPEDRHAVTRKLGAFKTSMLQDVQAGKPVELDALVGAVRELGQMTGVQTPFTDALMGLTRVFVQGVKK
;
A
#
# COMPACT_ATOMS: atom_id res chain seq x y z
N MET A 1 -6.29 -43.03 -7.53
CA MET A 1 -6.32 -42.21 -6.31
C MET A 1 -6.44 -40.77 -6.75
N ASN A 2 -7.62 -40.21 -6.63
CA ASN A 2 -7.84 -38.79 -6.97
C ASN A 2 -7.26 -37.97 -5.83
N ASP A 3 -6.08 -37.42 -6.05
CA ASP A 3 -5.58 -36.27 -5.29
C ASP A 3 -6.45 -35.06 -5.65
N THR A 4 -7.55 -34.87 -4.95
CA THR A 4 -8.23 -33.58 -4.88
C THR A 4 -7.26 -32.66 -4.12
N LYS A 5 -6.29 -32.07 -4.84
CA LYS A 5 -5.54 -30.92 -4.35
C LYS A 5 -6.58 -29.93 -3.85
N ASN A 6 -6.57 -29.63 -2.55
CA ASN A 6 -7.41 -28.61 -1.94
C ASN A 6 -7.14 -27.29 -2.68
N GLU A 7 -7.99 -26.99 -3.65
CA GLU A 7 -7.91 -25.77 -4.46
C GLU A 7 -8.17 -24.58 -3.52
N VAL A 8 -7.19 -23.70 -3.37
CA VAL A 8 -7.36 -22.49 -2.57
C VAL A 8 -8.37 -21.59 -3.27
N LYS A 9 -9.46 -21.26 -2.59
CA LYS A 9 -10.54 -20.40 -3.09
C LYS A 9 -10.74 -19.21 -2.18
N PHE A 10 -10.97 -18.06 -2.77
CA PHE A 10 -11.28 -16.81 -2.06
C PHE A 10 -12.73 -16.42 -2.36
N ASN A 11 -13.66 -16.98 -1.61
CA ASN A 11 -15.09 -16.71 -1.75
C ASN A 11 -15.55 -15.56 -0.84
N LYS A 12 -15.08 -15.56 0.42
CA LYS A 12 -15.37 -14.53 1.43
C LYS A 12 -14.19 -13.59 1.53
N ILE A 13 -14.42 -12.32 1.16
CA ILE A 13 -13.37 -11.32 1.11
C ILE A 13 -13.79 -10.10 1.92
N THR A 14 -12.97 -9.69 2.89
CA THR A 14 -13.19 -8.42 3.59
C THR A 14 -12.19 -7.37 3.15
N ILE A 15 -12.71 -6.22 2.74
CA ILE A 15 -11.94 -4.99 2.52
C ILE A 15 -11.86 -4.23 3.84
N VAL A 16 -10.64 -4.06 4.36
CA VAL A 16 -10.35 -3.22 5.52
C VAL A 16 -9.85 -1.89 5.03
N GLY A 17 -10.74 -0.87 5.09
CA GLY A 17 -10.50 0.45 4.54
C GLY A 17 -11.05 0.63 3.13
N ALA A 18 -12.35 0.93 3.01
CA ALA A 18 -13.00 1.28 1.73
C ALA A 18 -12.69 2.72 1.28
N GLY A 19 -11.40 3.07 1.31
CA GLY A 19 -10.86 4.26 0.66
C GLY A 19 -10.73 4.06 -0.85
N ALA A 20 -9.94 4.93 -1.50
CA ALA A 20 -9.80 4.94 -2.96
C ALA A 20 -9.39 3.57 -3.53
N ILE A 21 -8.34 2.96 -2.99
CA ILE A 21 -7.82 1.68 -3.47
C ILE A 21 -8.68 0.51 -3.01
N GLY A 22 -9.04 0.46 -1.71
CA GLY A 22 -9.85 -0.65 -1.19
C GLY A 22 -11.25 -0.70 -1.78
N GLY A 23 -11.86 0.45 -2.01
CA GLY A 23 -13.17 0.50 -2.67
C GLY A 23 -13.10 0.09 -4.13
N TRP A 24 -12.07 0.56 -4.88
CA TRP A 24 -11.84 0.11 -6.25
C TRP A 24 -11.65 -1.42 -6.32
N MET A 25 -10.78 -1.99 -5.47
CA MET A 25 -10.60 -3.44 -5.42
C MET A 25 -11.88 -4.17 -5.01
N GLY A 26 -12.63 -3.65 -4.04
CA GLY A 26 -13.87 -4.25 -3.55
C GLY A 26 -14.93 -4.37 -4.63
N VAL A 27 -15.13 -3.34 -5.47
CA VAL A 27 -16.08 -3.41 -6.60
C VAL A 27 -15.67 -4.46 -7.61
N HIS A 28 -14.40 -4.48 -8.02
CA HIS A 28 -13.88 -5.46 -8.96
C HIS A 28 -14.00 -6.90 -8.47
N LEU A 29 -13.65 -7.16 -7.20
CA LEU A 29 -13.76 -8.49 -6.58
C LEU A 29 -15.21 -8.95 -6.47
N ALA A 30 -16.13 -8.06 -6.09
CA ALA A 30 -17.57 -8.38 -6.04
C ALA A 30 -18.14 -8.71 -7.43
N ARG A 31 -17.76 -7.95 -8.46
CA ARG A 31 -18.14 -8.22 -9.86
C ARG A 31 -17.55 -9.54 -10.38
N ALA A 32 -16.42 -9.98 -9.85
CA ALA A 32 -15.84 -11.30 -10.15
C ALA A 32 -16.52 -12.46 -9.39
N GLY A 33 -17.59 -12.18 -8.64
CA GLY A 33 -18.42 -13.18 -7.96
C GLY A 33 -18.03 -13.47 -6.50
N ALA A 34 -17.08 -12.73 -5.92
CA ALA A 34 -16.76 -12.89 -4.50
C ALA A 34 -17.84 -12.26 -3.59
N GLN A 35 -18.04 -12.88 -2.42
CA GLN A 35 -18.82 -12.28 -1.32
C GLN A 35 -17.97 -11.23 -0.63
N VAL A 36 -18.15 -9.96 -0.99
CA VAL A 36 -17.36 -8.87 -0.46
C VAL A 36 -18.03 -8.26 0.77
N SER A 37 -17.27 -8.20 1.86
CA SER A 37 -17.61 -7.46 3.07
C SER A 37 -16.67 -6.27 3.21
N VAL A 38 -17.09 -5.25 3.96
CA VAL A 38 -16.28 -4.05 4.24
C VAL A 38 -16.27 -3.77 5.73
N LEU A 39 -15.08 -3.72 6.32
CA LEU A 39 -14.90 -3.20 7.66
C LEU A 39 -14.75 -1.68 7.56
N ALA A 40 -15.80 -0.94 7.96
CA ALA A 40 -15.88 0.51 7.84
C ALA A 40 -16.52 1.14 9.08
N ARG A 41 -16.42 2.47 9.22
CA ARG A 41 -17.00 3.23 10.33
C ARG A 41 -17.54 4.58 9.85
N GLY A 42 -18.34 5.23 10.71
CA GLY A 42 -18.88 6.57 10.44
C GLY A 42 -19.69 6.64 9.15
N ASP A 43 -19.56 7.76 8.43
CA ASP A 43 -20.33 8.05 7.22
C ASP A 43 -20.12 7.02 6.12
N THR A 44 -18.90 6.46 6.02
CA THR A 44 -18.60 5.40 5.05
C THR A 44 -19.44 4.15 5.33
N LEU A 45 -19.55 3.73 6.60
CA LEU A 45 -20.38 2.58 6.96
C LEU A 45 -21.84 2.80 6.59
N GLN A 46 -22.40 3.97 6.95
CA GLN A 46 -23.79 4.31 6.64
C GLN A 46 -24.06 4.34 5.14
N ALA A 47 -23.15 4.95 4.38
CA ALA A 47 -23.26 5.01 2.93
C ALA A 47 -23.23 3.62 2.26
N LEU A 48 -22.31 2.76 2.70
CA LEU A 48 -22.20 1.38 2.19
C LEU A 48 -23.43 0.54 2.51
N GLN A 49 -24.00 0.66 3.71
CA GLN A 49 -25.22 -0.05 4.12
C GLN A 49 -26.44 0.40 3.32
N LYS A 50 -26.51 1.69 2.99
CA LYS A 50 -27.66 2.28 2.28
C LYS A 50 -27.56 2.11 0.76
N ASN A 51 -26.37 2.35 0.19
CA ASN A 51 -26.20 2.54 -1.25
C ASN A 51 -25.31 1.46 -1.89
N GLY A 52 -24.70 0.57 -1.11
CA GLY A 52 -23.65 -0.32 -1.59
C GLY A 52 -22.33 0.42 -1.84
N LEU A 53 -21.38 -0.28 -2.44
CA LEU A 53 -20.08 0.26 -2.84
C LEU A 53 -20.12 0.65 -4.31
N GLN A 54 -19.70 1.87 -4.63
CA GLN A 54 -19.84 2.48 -5.96
C GLN A 54 -18.49 2.85 -6.56
N LEU A 55 -18.36 2.64 -7.88
CA LEU A 55 -17.15 2.95 -8.64
C LEU A 55 -17.49 3.65 -9.95
N HIS A 56 -16.99 4.88 -10.12
CA HIS A 56 -16.93 5.55 -11.41
C HIS A 56 -15.67 5.11 -12.16
N GLN A 57 -15.85 4.44 -13.30
CA GLN A 57 -14.74 3.98 -14.16
C GLN A 57 -15.16 3.97 -15.62
N GLY A 58 -14.32 4.53 -16.50
CA GLY A 58 -14.59 4.53 -17.95
C GLY A 58 -15.86 5.27 -18.36
N GLY A 59 -16.33 6.23 -17.57
CA GLY A 59 -17.59 6.96 -17.81
C GLY A 59 -18.84 6.28 -17.24
N GLU A 60 -18.69 5.07 -16.68
CA GLU A 60 -19.80 4.31 -16.10
C GLU A 60 -19.77 4.33 -14.57
N LEU A 61 -20.95 4.17 -13.96
CA LEU A 61 -21.11 3.95 -12.53
C LEU A 61 -21.44 2.48 -12.27
N HIS A 62 -20.53 1.79 -11.61
CA HIS A 62 -20.73 0.42 -11.13
C HIS A 62 -21.12 0.43 -9.66
N THR A 63 -22.22 -0.25 -9.31
CA THR A 63 -22.68 -0.40 -7.93
C THR A 63 -22.74 -1.87 -7.57
N VAL A 64 -22.17 -2.24 -6.42
CA VAL A 64 -22.21 -3.59 -5.88
C VAL A 64 -22.73 -3.59 -4.45
N THR A 65 -23.53 -4.61 -4.10
CA THR A 65 -23.96 -4.84 -2.73
C THR A 65 -22.81 -5.44 -1.93
N VAL A 66 -22.54 -4.90 -0.75
CA VAL A 66 -21.53 -5.40 0.18
C VAL A 66 -22.12 -5.50 1.58
N THR A 67 -21.62 -6.44 2.37
CA THR A 67 -21.91 -6.48 3.82
C THR A 67 -20.96 -5.52 4.53
N ALA A 68 -21.48 -4.42 5.07
CA ALA A 68 -20.66 -3.44 5.78
C ALA A 68 -20.91 -3.47 7.29
N SER A 69 -19.84 -3.54 8.07
CA SER A 69 -19.87 -3.54 9.54
C SER A 69 -18.70 -2.76 10.13
N ASN A 70 -18.85 -2.24 11.33
CA ASN A 70 -17.76 -1.73 12.17
C ASN A 70 -17.27 -2.78 13.19
N ASP A 71 -17.91 -3.93 13.22
CA ASP A 71 -17.55 -5.07 14.05
C ASP A 71 -17.01 -6.22 13.17
N ALA A 72 -15.73 -6.52 13.31
CA ALA A 72 -15.08 -7.61 12.59
C ALA A 72 -15.65 -8.99 12.99
N ALA A 73 -16.10 -9.16 14.23
CA ALA A 73 -16.69 -10.41 14.68
C ALA A 73 -18.02 -10.71 13.97
N ALA A 74 -18.79 -9.68 13.62
CA ALA A 74 -20.02 -9.85 12.84
C ALA A 74 -19.75 -10.31 11.39
N LEU A 75 -18.56 -10.07 10.85
CA LEU A 75 -18.15 -10.53 9.51
C LEU A 75 -17.58 -11.94 9.54
N GLY A 76 -17.02 -12.36 10.68
CA GLY A 76 -16.44 -13.71 10.89
C GLY A 76 -15.18 -13.97 10.07
N VAL A 77 -14.69 -15.19 10.11
CA VAL A 77 -13.46 -15.61 9.42
C VAL A 77 -13.62 -15.50 7.90
N GLN A 78 -12.60 -14.93 7.27
CA GLN A 78 -12.53 -14.67 5.82
C GLN A 78 -11.51 -15.56 5.14
N ASP A 79 -11.68 -15.78 3.82
CA ASP A 79 -10.66 -16.43 2.99
C ASP A 79 -9.55 -15.43 2.63
N LEU A 80 -9.94 -14.17 2.35
CA LEU A 80 -9.03 -13.09 2.02
C LEU A 80 -9.42 -11.81 2.79
N VAL A 81 -8.43 -11.18 3.42
CA VAL A 81 -8.54 -9.85 4.00
C VAL A 81 -7.65 -8.90 3.19
N VAL A 82 -8.22 -7.87 2.59
CA VAL A 82 -7.45 -6.84 1.87
C VAL A 82 -7.28 -5.63 2.78
N ILE A 83 -6.05 -5.38 3.21
CA ILE A 83 -5.71 -4.20 4.02
C ILE A 83 -5.29 -3.07 3.08
N SER A 84 -6.13 -2.03 3.01
CA SER A 84 -5.94 -0.86 2.15
C SER A 84 -6.13 0.46 2.90
N VAL A 85 -5.94 0.42 4.22
CA VAL A 85 -5.88 1.64 5.04
C VAL A 85 -4.54 2.32 4.87
N LYS A 86 -4.47 3.61 5.23
CA LYS A 86 -3.21 4.31 5.32
C LYS A 86 -2.41 3.89 6.55
N ALA A 87 -1.08 3.93 6.46
CA ALA A 87 -0.17 3.49 7.51
C ALA A 87 -0.51 4.05 8.91
N PRO A 88 -0.89 5.33 9.10
CA PRO A 88 -1.25 5.83 10.42
C PRO A 88 -2.49 5.17 11.06
N ALA A 89 -3.36 4.54 10.29
CA ALA A 89 -4.54 3.85 10.80
C ALA A 89 -4.29 2.37 11.15
N LEU A 90 -3.13 1.83 10.79
CA LEU A 90 -2.88 0.39 10.80
C LEU A 90 -2.86 -0.19 12.22
N ALA A 91 -2.31 0.53 13.22
CA ALA A 91 -2.33 0.09 14.61
C ALA A 91 -3.77 -0.10 15.13
N SER A 92 -4.67 0.85 14.81
CA SER A 92 -6.10 0.73 15.15
C SER A 92 -6.79 -0.43 14.44
N VAL A 93 -6.40 -0.71 13.20
CA VAL A 93 -6.89 -1.86 12.42
C VAL A 93 -6.41 -3.18 13.03
N ALA A 94 -5.15 -3.26 13.41
CA ALA A 94 -4.57 -4.47 14.01
C ALA A 94 -5.34 -4.93 15.27
N GLN A 95 -5.83 -3.98 16.09
CA GLN A 95 -6.64 -4.28 17.26
C GLN A 95 -8.03 -4.89 16.95
N GLN A 96 -8.50 -4.76 15.72
CA GLN A 96 -9.87 -5.12 15.32
C GLN A 96 -9.94 -6.33 14.39
N VAL A 97 -8.91 -6.59 13.58
CA VAL A 97 -9.00 -7.58 12.48
C VAL A 97 -8.91 -9.03 12.93
N GLY A 98 -8.52 -9.31 14.17
CA GLY A 98 -8.36 -10.67 14.69
C GLY A 98 -9.51 -11.61 14.34
N PRO A 99 -10.80 -11.26 14.53
CA PRO A 99 -11.94 -12.13 14.19
C PRO A 99 -12.05 -12.47 12.70
N LEU A 100 -11.42 -11.74 11.80
CA LEU A 100 -11.40 -12.01 10.35
C LEU A 100 -10.36 -13.07 9.98
N ILE A 101 -9.35 -13.31 10.83
CA ILE A 101 -8.17 -14.09 10.52
C ILE A 101 -8.30 -15.50 11.14
N GLY A 102 -8.54 -16.48 10.32
CA GLY A 102 -8.48 -17.90 10.68
C GLY A 102 -7.19 -18.56 10.16
N PRO A 103 -6.99 -19.85 10.41
CA PRO A 103 -5.74 -20.57 10.08
C PRO A 103 -5.33 -20.47 8.59
N ASN A 104 -6.30 -20.40 7.69
CA ASN A 104 -6.08 -20.39 6.24
C ASN A 104 -6.33 -19.01 5.60
N THR A 105 -6.64 -17.98 6.39
CA THR A 105 -6.89 -16.63 5.88
C THR A 105 -5.63 -16.06 5.26
N VAL A 106 -5.75 -15.53 4.06
CA VAL A 106 -4.72 -14.72 3.42
C VAL A 106 -4.98 -13.24 3.69
N VAL A 107 -3.93 -12.51 4.00
CA VAL A 107 -3.98 -11.05 4.17
C VAL A 107 -3.16 -10.40 3.06
N LEU A 108 -3.85 -9.73 2.13
CA LEU A 108 -3.22 -8.94 1.08
C LEU A 108 -3.01 -7.50 1.57
N THR A 109 -1.78 -7.04 1.57
CA THR A 109 -1.46 -5.65 1.91
C THR A 109 -1.40 -4.79 0.65
N ALA A 110 -2.40 -3.91 0.46
CA ALA A 110 -2.50 -2.98 -0.67
C ALA A 110 -2.22 -1.54 -0.20
N MET A 111 -1.03 -1.33 0.36
CA MET A 111 -0.60 -0.10 1.01
C MET A 111 0.64 0.50 0.34
N ASN A 112 0.88 1.80 0.56
CA ASN A 112 2.13 2.45 0.18
C ASN A 112 3.14 2.38 1.33
N GLY A 113 4.42 2.62 1.00
CA GLY A 113 5.51 2.63 1.97
C GLY A 113 6.01 1.23 2.34
N VAL A 114 6.88 1.19 3.34
CA VAL A 114 7.42 -0.06 3.88
C VAL A 114 6.40 -0.65 4.86
N PRO A 115 5.91 -1.88 4.64
CA PRO A 115 5.00 -2.52 5.57
C PRO A 115 5.74 -3.16 6.75
N TRP A 116 5.04 -3.45 7.86
CA TRP A 116 5.61 -4.05 9.08
C TRP A 116 6.30 -5.41 8.86
N TRP A 117 5.88 -6.16 7.86
CA TRP A 117 6.40 -7.48 7.51
C TRP A 117 7.56 -7.45 6.51
N PHE A 118 8.00 -6.27 6.08
CA PHE A 118 8.93 -6.08 4.96
C PHE A 118 10.22 -6.89 5.10
N LEU A 119 10.77 -6.99 6.31
CA LEU A 119 12.02 -7.71 6.58
C LEU A 119 11.80 -9.20 6.86
N GLN A 120 10.60 -9.74 6.59
CA GLN A 120 10.30 -11.14 6.80
C GLN A 120 10.42 -11.94 5.50
N GLY A 121 11.08 -13.09 5.57
CA GLY A 121 10.99 -14.16 4.58
C GLY A 121 11.91 -14.09 3.36
N PHE A 122 12.54 -12.97 3.02
CA PHE A 122 13.31 -12.86 1.78
C PHE A 122 14.84 -13.06 1.93
N GLY A 123 15.32 -13.32 3.13
CA GLY A 123 16.75 -13.47 3.40
C GLY A 123 17.48 -12.14 3.58
N GLY A 124 18.82 -12.22 3.59
CA GLY A 124 19.67 -11.04 3.73
C GLY A 124 20.00 -10.67 5.18
N PRO A 125 20.84 -9.64 5.37
CA PRO A 125 21.46 -9.33 6.68
C PRO A 125 20.47 -8.77 7.70
N VAL A 126 19.31 -8.27 7.29
CA VAL A 126 18.28 -7.66 8.16
C VAL A 126 17.03 -8.52 8.28
N GLN A 127 17.07 -9.77 7.76
CA GLN A 127 15.91 -10.67 7.84
C GLN A 127 15.48 -10.91 9.28
N GLY A 128 14.15 -10.92 9.48
CA GLY A 128 13.54 -11.21 10.79
C GLY A 128 13.55 -10.02 11.75
N GLN A 129 14.19 -8.91 11.39
CA GLN A 129 14.14 -7.69 12.19
C GLN A 129 12.80 -6.96 12.03
N SER A 130 12.51 -6.06 12.96
CA SER A 130 11.33 -5.20 12.96
C SER A 130 11.73 -3.75 12.72
N LEU A 131 10.84 -2.97 12.13
CA LEU A 131 11.02 -1.53 11.95
C LEU A 131 10.11 -0.77 12.92
N SER A 132 10.70 -0.07 13.87
CA SER A 132 9.98 0.72 14.88
C SER A 132 9.24 1.91 14.27
N SER A 133 9.66 2.39 13.12
CA SER A 133 8.99 3.45 12.37
C SER A 133 7.60 3.05 11.86
N VAL A 134 7.35 1.75 11.61
CA VAL A 134 6.08 1.26 11.08
C VAL A 134 5.28 0.39 12.06
N ASP A 135 5.95 -0.24 13.02
CA ASP A 135 5.33 -1.06 14.08
C ASP A 135 6.10 -0.92 15.39
N PRO A 136 5.99 0.24 16.09
CA PRO A 136 6.85 0.59 17.23
C PRO A 136 6.85 -0.41 18.37
N GLN A 137 5.75 -1.11 18.58
CA GLN A 137 5.56 -2.05 19.70
C GLN A 137 5.36 -3.50 19.22
N GLY A 138 5.45 -3.76 17.92
CA GLY A 138 5.20 -5.05 17.33
C GLY A 138 3.74 -5.51 17.43
N GLU A 139 2.80 -4.59 17.66
CA GLU A 139 1.38 -4.92 17.81
C GLU A 139 0.76 -5.37 16.50
N ILE A 140 1.15 -4.73 15.40
CA ILE A 140 0.64 -5.08 14.07
C ILE A 140 1.13 -6.48 13.68
N ALA A 141 2.41 -6.77 13.88
CA ALA A 141 3.00 -8.08 13.59
C ALA A 141 2.39 -9.21 14.44
N ARG A 142 2.03 -8.92 15.71
CA ARG A 142 1.33 -9.89 16.57
C ARG A 142 -0.10 -10.14 16.12
N ALA A 143 -0.82 -9.11 15.71
CA ALA A 143 -2.21 -9.21 15.27
C ALA A 143 -2.35 -9.83 13.88
N ILE A 144 -1.37 -9.55 13.00
CA ILE A 144 -1.35 -9.99 11.60
C ILE A 144 0.03 -10.61 11.32
N PRO A 145 0.24 -11.87 11.68
CA PRO A 145 1.51 -12.55 11.48
C PRO A 145 1.91 -12.67 10.02
N ALA A 146 3.20 -12.60 9.73
CA ALA A 146 3.75 -12.68 8.37
C ALA A 146 3.34 -13.96 7.62
N ALA A 147 3.04 -15.03 8.33
CA ALA A 147 2.56 -16.29 7.74
C ALA A 147 1.24 -16.15 6.95
N HIS A 148 0.41 -15.15 7.28
CA HIS A 148 -0.84 -14.87 6.57
C HIS A 148 -0.64 -13.94 5.36
N ILE A 149 0.50 -13.26 5.27
CA ILE A 149 0.69 -12.17 4.33
C ILE A 149 0.97 -12.66 2.92
N ILE A 150 0.31 -12.01 1.95
CA ILE A 150 0.77 -11.81 0.58
C ILE A 150 0.97 -10.31 0.40
N GLY A 151 2.17 -9.92 -0.02
CA GLY A 151 2.49 -8.53 -0.31
C GLY A 151 1.84 -8.07 -1.61
N GLY A 152 1.46 -6.79 -1.66
CA GLY A 152 0.88 -6.18 -2.84
C GLY A 152 1.48 -4.82 -3.17
N VAL A 153 1.68 -4.55 -4.46
CA VAL A 153 2.02 -3.23 -5.00
C VAL A 153 0.93 -2.80 -5.97
N VAL A 154 0.33 -1.65 -5.72
CA VAL A 154 -0.77 -1.11 -6.52
C VAL A 154 -0.26 -0.03 -7.45
N HIS A 155 -0.51 -0.17 -8.75
CA HIS A 155 -0.23 0.80 -9.79
C HIS A 155 -1.54 1.32 -10.39
N ALA A 156 -2.31 2.03 -9.58
CA ALA A 156 -3.57 2.66 -9.97
C ALA A 156 -3.71 4.02 -9.28
N SER A 157 -4.48 4.89 -9.89
CA SER A 157 -4.88 6.19 -9.34
C SER A 157 -6.38 6.22 -9.17
N CYS A 158 -6.82 6.36 -7.93
CA CYS A 158 -8.23 6.45 -7.56
C CYS A 158 -8.42 7.57 -6.55
N SER A 159 -9.63 8.13 -6.48
CA SER A 159 -10.06 9.08 -5.46
C SER A 159 -11.37 8.64 -4.82
N VAL A 160 -11.71 9.25 -3.70
CA VAL A 160 -13.02 9.12 -3.05
C VAL A 160 -13.81 10.39 -3.34
N ASP A 161 -14.90 10.27 -4.10
CA ASP A 161 -15.77 11.40 -4.42
C ASP A 161 -16.74 11.70 -3.26
N ALA A 162 -17.23 10.64 -2.61
CA ALA A 162 -18.08 10.69 -1.42
C ALA A 162 -17.93 9.38 -0.61
N PRO A 163 -18.40 9.30 0.63
CA PRO A 163 -18.42 8.05 1.38
C PRO A 163 -19.04 6.90 0.56
N GLY A 164 -18.26 5.82 0.34
CA GLY A 164 -18.68 4.67 -0.47
C GLY A 164 -18.68 4.88 -1.99
N VAL A 165 -18.28 6.05 -2.49
CA VAL A 165 -18.22 6.38 -3.93
C VAL A 165 -16.76 6.62 -4.33
N ILE A 166 -16.24 5.76 -5.19
CA ILE A 166 -14.86 5.76 -5.65
C ILE A 166 -14.82 6.22 -7.12
N ARG A 167 -13.77 6.95 -7.48
CA ARG A 167 -13.46 7.29 -8.86
C ARG A 167 -12.11 6.72 -9.25
N HIS A 168 -12.09 5.93 -10.30
CA HIS A 168 -10.86 5.45 -10.93
C HIS A 168 -10.42 6.45 -12.01
N HIS A 169 -9.15 6.84 -11.98
CA HIS A 169 -8.58 7.77 -12.95
C HIS A 169 -7.76 7.05 -14.02
N PHE A 170 -6.78 6.24 -13.60
CA PHE A 170 -5.95 5.46 -14.52
C PHE A 170 -5.19 4.34 -13.77
N GLY A 171 -4.69 3.38 -14.56
CA GLY A 171 -3.88 2.26 -14.07
C GLY A 171 -4.73 1.14 -13.46
N ASP A 172 -4.32 -0.09 -13.69
CA ASP A 172 -4.99 -1.31 -13.25
C ASP A 172 -4.00 -2.37 -12.76
N GLY A 173 -2.70 -1.98 -12.64
CA GLY A 173 -1.62 -2.88 -12.28
C GLY A 173 -1.62 -3.28 -10.82
N LEU A 174 -1.54 -4.56 -10.54
CA LEU A 174 -1.31 -5.14 -9.23
C LEU A 174 -0.14 -6.13 -9.30
N ILE A 175 0.88 -5.95 -8.48
CA ILE A 175 1.93 -6.95 -8.29
C ILE A 175 1.68 -7.62 -6.96
N VAL A 176 1.66 -8.96 -6.94
CA VAL A 176 1.48 -9.73 -5.69
C VAL A 176 2.57 -10.78 -5.54
N GLY A 177 2.99 -11.04 -4.32
CA GLY A 177 4.04 -12.02 -4.04
C GLY A 177 4.10 -12.43 -2.58
N GLU A 178 4.58 -13.63 -2.35
CA GLU A 178 4.91 -14.09 -1.01
C GLU A 178 6.09 -13.30 -0.43
N PRO A 179 6.12 -13.01 0.87
CA PRO A 179 7.32 -12.44 1.50
C PRO A 179 8.58 -13.29 1.30
N SER A 180 8.41 -14.62 1.16
CA SER A 180 9.50 -15.57 0.89
C SER A 180 9.94 -15.65 -0.58
N GLY A 181 9.21 -14.99 -1.49
CA GLY A 181 9.44 -15.13 -2.94
C GLY A 181 8.98 -16.46 -3.54
N GLN A 182 8.43 -17.38 -2.74
CA GLN A 182 7.99 -18.69 -3.23
C GLN A 182 6.68 -18.58 -4.02
N LEU A 183 6.56 -19.40 -5.06
CA LEU A 183 5.34 -19.50 -5.85
C LEU A 183 4.39 -20.53 -5.20
N THR A 184 3.70 -20.14 -4.13
CA THR A 184 2.80 -21.02 -3.39
C THR A 184 1.43 -21.16 -4.07
N PRO A 185 0.64 -22.21 -3.76
CA PRO A 185 -0.72 -22.34 -4.28
C PRO A 185 -1.63 -21.14 -3.94
N ARG A 186 -1.46 -20.55 -2.75
CA ARG A 186 -2.29 -19.39 -2.33
C ARG A 186 -1.99 -18.13 -3.12
N VAL A 187 -0.72 -17.83 -3.43
CA VAL A 187 -0.39 -16.64 -4.25
C VAL A 187 -0.81 -16.83 -5.70
N GLN A 188 -0.72 -18.06 -6.23
CA GLN A 188 -1.22 -18.39 -7.57
C GLN A 188 -2.75 -18.24 -7.64
N ALA A 189 -3.48 -18.74 -6.64
CA ALA A 189 -4.93 -18.61 -6.56
C ALA A 189 -5.37 -17.14 -6.44
N LEU A 190 -4.65 -16.33 -5.62
CA LEU A 190 -4.91 -14.89 -5.51
C LEU A 190 -4.65 -14.18 -6.84
N HIS A 191 -3.54 -14.46 -7.49
CA HIS A 191 -3.22 -13.90 -8.81
C HIS A 191 -4.33 -14.21 -9.82
N ALA A 192 -4.78 -15.47 -9.92
CA ALA A 192 -5.86 -15.87 -10.81
C ALA A 192 -7.18 -15.16 -10.48
N LEU A 193 -7.50 -14.97 -9.19
CA LEU A 193 -8.67 -14.19 -8.77
C LEU A 193 -8.57 -12.74 -9.24
N LEU A 194 -7.43 -12.09 -9.03
CA LEU A 194 -7.21 -10.70 -9.42
C LEU A 194 -7.31 -10.52 -10.95
N GLN A 195 -6.77 -11.44 -11.73
CA GLN A 195 -6.93 -11.42 -13.20
C GLN A 195 -8.40 -11.58 -13.62
N ARG A 196 -9.15 -12.51 -13.01
CA ARG A 196 -10.59 -12.67 -13.27
C ARG A 196 -11.41 -11.42 -12.86
N ALA A 197 -10.93 -10.70 -11.83
CA ALA A 197 -11.53 -9.44 -11.40
C ALA A 197 -11.19 -8.25 -12.33
N GLY A 198 -10.39 -8.47 -13.38
CA GLY A 198 -10.06 -7.47 -14.39
C GLY A 198 -8.84 -6.61 -14.07
N PHE A 199 -8.02 -7.02 -13.09
CA PHE A 199 -6.75 -6.34 -12.83
C PHE A 199 -5.65 -6.87 -13.73
N ASN A 200 -4.72 -5.99 -14.13
CA ASN A 200 -3.45 -6.39 -14.73
C ASN A 200 -2.52 -6.89 -13.61
N ALA A 201 -2.80 -8.09 -13.13
CA ALA A 201 -2.10 -8.70 -12.01
C ALA A 201 -0.86 -9.45 -12.48
N THR A 202 0.26 -9.30 -11.76
CA THR A 202 1.51 -10.01 -12.00
C THR A 202 2.04 -10.64 -10.72
N LEU A 203 2.73 -11.77 -10.85
CA LEU A 203 3.41 -12.45 -9.74
C LEU A 203 4.83 -11.91 -9.58
N SER A 204 5.19 -11.53 -8.36
CA SER A 204 6.54 -11.12 -8.01
C SER A 204 7.35 -12.30 -7.46
N PRO A 205 8.57 -12.53 -7.96
CA PRO A 205 9.51 -13.46 -7.34
C PRO A 205 10.17 -12.88 -6.07
N GLN A 206 10.06 -11.56 -5.84
CA GLN A 206 10.60 -10.88 -4.66
C GLN A 206 9.82 -9.58 -4.43
N ILE A 207 8.69 -9.68 -3.77
CA ILE A 207 7.75 -8.55 -3.58
C ILE A 207 8.37 -7.34 -2.86
N GLN A 208 9.36 -7.57 -2.00
CA GLN A 208 10.08 -6.50 -1.33
C GLN A 208 10.84 -5.60 -2.32
N LYS A 209 11.38 -6.18 -3.41
CA LYS A 209 12.06 -5.41 -4.47
C LYS A 209 11.08 -4.51 -5.21
N ASP A 210 9.87 -5.00 -5.51
CA ASP A 210 8.83 -4.21 -6.17
C ASP A 210 8.30 -3.09 -5.25
N ILE A 211 8.10 -3.38 -3.96
CA ILE A 211 7.74 -2.38 -2.95
C ILE A 211 8.83 -1.31 -2.87
N TRP A 212 10.09 -1.71 -2.80
CA TRP A 212 11.24 -0.81 -2.70
C TRP A 212 11.38 0.08 -3.91
N PHE A 213 11.21 -0.48 -5.11
CA PHE A 213 11.26 0.27 -6.36
C PHE A 213 10.14 1.32 -6.46
N LYS A 214 8.91 0.99 -6.05
CA LYS A 214 7.82 1.96 -5.98
C LYS A 214 8.10 3.03 -4.93
N LEU A 215 8.54 2.60 -3.74
CA LEU A 215 8.90 3.49 -2.64
C LEU A 215 9.99 4.49 -3.06
N TRP A 216 10.99 4.05 -3.79
CA TRP A 216 12.14 4.84 -4.23
C TRP A 216 11.76 6.14 -4.96
N GLY A 217 10.66 6.14 -5.71
CA GLY A 217 10.09 7.36 -6.25
C GLY A 217 9.21 8.11 -5.24
N ASN A 218 8.32 7.38 -4.55
CA ASN A 218 7.31 8.00 -3.69
C ASN A 218 7.91 8.68 -2.45
N MET A 219 8.97 8.11 -1.87
CA MET A 219 9.61 8.64 -0.67
C MET A 219 10.24 10.04 -0.87
N THR A 220 10.45 10.44 -2.12
CA THR A 220 11.05 11.72 -2.47
C THR A 220 10.02 12.73 -2.98
N VAL A 221 9.34 12.40 -4.07
CA VAL A 221 8.42 13.34 -4.74
C VAL A 221 7.20 13.64 -3.87
N ASN A 222 6.68 12.65 -3.12
CA ASN A 222 5.48 12.87 -2.31
C ASN A 222 5.70 13.87 -1.17
N PRO A 223 6.76 13.78 -0.33
CA PRO A 223 7.01 14.76 0.70
C PRO A 223 7.32 16.15 0.13
N VAL A 224 8.13 16.24 -0.93
CA VAL A 224 8.44 17.52 -1.59
C VAL A 224 7.16 18.18 -2.12
N SER A 225 6.30 17.43 -2.79
CA SER A 225 5.00 17.90 -3.28
C SER A 225 4.10 18.38 -2.13
N ALA A 226 4.07 17.66 -1.02
CA ALA A 226 3.30 18.06 0.16
C ALA A 226 3.78 19.37 0.78
N ILE A 227 5.11 19.55 0.93
CA ILE A 227 5.72 20.76 1.53
C ILE A 227 5.50 21.97 0.61
N THR A 228 5.70 21.81 -0.70
CA THR A 228 5.71 22.92 -1.66
C THR A 228 4.35 23.24 -2.24
N GLY A 229 3.39 22.30 -2.17
CA GLY A 229 2.12 22.38 -2.88
C GLY A 229 2.24 22.15 -4.39
N ALA A 230 3.45 21.84 -4.89
CA ALA A 230 3.75 21.73 -6.33
C ALA A 230 3.35 20.36 -6.90
N THR A 231 3.04 20.34 -8.18
CA THR A 231 2.84 19.13 -8.99
C THR A 231 4.19 18.52 -9.42
N THR A 232 4.15 17.28 -9.90
CA THR A 232 5.36 16.49 -10.22
C THR A 232 6.22 17.10 -11.33
N ASP A 233 5.61 17.76 -12.30
CA ASP A 233 6.30 18.51 -13.38
C ASP A 233 7.14 19.66 -12.82
N LEU A 234 6.53 20.54 -12.02
CA LEU A 234 7.22 21.69 -11.41
C LEU A 234 8.39 21.22 -10.51
N ILE A 235 8.20 20.17 -9.73
CA ILE A 235 9.23 19.59 -8.86
C ILE A 235 10.43 19.11 -9.67
N LEU A 236 10.17 18.40 -10.78
CA LEU A 236 11.24 17.82 -11.60
C LEU A 236 11.88 18.82 -12.58
N ASP A 237 11.23 19.94 -12.87
CA ASP A 237 11.79 21.00 -13.73
C ASP A 237 12.80 21.87 -13.00
N ASP A 238 12.63 22.08 -11.69
CA ASP A 238 13.62 22.77 -10.87
C ASP A 238 14.87 21.90 -10.67
N GLU A 239 16.02 22.38 -11.13
CA GLU A 239 17.28 21.63 -11.11
C GLU A 239 17.80 21.36 -9.70
N LEU A 240 17.59 22.28 -8.76
CA LEU A 240 18.05 22.14 -7.38
C LEU A 240 17.20 21.15 -6.61
N VAL A 241 15.88 21.23 -6.78
CA VAL A 241 14.92 20.27 -6.17
C VAL A 241 15.14 18.87 -6.75
N ARG A 242 15.29 18.74 -8.07
CA ARG A 242 15.59 17.48 -8.72
C ARG A 242 16.94 16.92 -8.24
N GLY A 243 17.96 17.76 -8.08
CA GLY A 243 19.25 17.37 -7.53
C GLY A 243 19.14 16.87 -6.08
N PHE A 244 18.35 17.53 -5.24
CA PHE A 244 18.07 17.10 -3.87
C PHE A 244 17.37 15.74 -3.85
N ILE A 245 16.30 15.57 -4.64
CA ILE A 245 15.57 14.30 -4.77
C ILE A 245 16.51 13.18 -5.21
N SER A 246 17.38 13.43 -6.22
CA SER A 246 18.33 12.43 -6.69
C SER A 246 19.29 11.98 -5.59
N ARG A 247 19.70 12.88 -4.68
CA ARG A 247 20.55 12.52 -3.53
C ARG A 247 19.84 11.62 -2.54
N VAL A 248 18.57 11.93 -2.18
CA VAL A 248 17.74 11.05 -1.33
C VAL A 248 17.58 9.67 -1.98
N MET A 249 17.37 9.63 -3.30
CA MET A 249 17.25 8.37 -4.05
C MET A 249 18.53 7.55 -4.01
N LEU A 250 19.71 8.19 -4.09
CA LEU A 250 21.00 7.49 -4.01
C LEU A 250 21.24 6.88 -2.62
N GLU A 251 20.86 7.57 -1.54
CA GLU A 251 20.89 7.00 -0.19
C GLU A 251 20.02 5.74 -0.09
N ALA A 252 18.78 5.81 -0.56
CA ALA A 252 17.87 4.66 -0.56
C ALA A 252 18.36 3.53 -1.49
N LYS A 253 19.02 3.85 -2.61
CA LYS A 253 19.62 2.86 -3.51
C LYS A 253 20.75 2.09 -2.83
N ASP A 254 21.65 2.77 -2.07
CA ASP A 254 22.70 2.10 -1.30
C ASP A 254 22.10 1.20 -0.21
N ILE A 255 21.11 1.69 0.53
CA ILE A 255 20.36 0.89 1.52
C ILE A 255 19.79 -0.37 0.88
N GLY A 256 19.08 -0.23 -0.26
CA GLY A 256 18.48 -1.35 -1.00
C GLY A 256 19.53 -2.40 -1.39
N GLY A 257 20.71 -1.97 -1.86
CA GLY A 257 21.83 -2.86 -2.16
C GLY A 257 22.29 -3.65 -0.95
N ARG A 258 22.42 -2.99 0.21
CA ARG A 258 22.88 -3.63 1.47
C ARG A 258 21.86 -4.61 2.06
N ILE A 259 20.58 -4.38 1.89
CA ILE A 259 19.55 -5.31 2.35
C ILE A 259 19.19 -6.40 1.34
N GLY A 260 19.84 -6.44 0.15
CA GLY A 260 19.67 -7.52 -0.82
C GLY A 260 18.59 -7.29 -1.88
N ILE A 261 18.13 -6.04 -2.07
CA ILE A 261 17.15 -5.62 -3.08
C ILE A 261 17.67 -4.43 -3.91
N PRO A 262 18.77 -4.60 -4.65
CA PRO A 262 19.39 -3.53 -5.41
C PRO A 262 18.46 -2.97 -6.48
N ILE A 263 18.55 -1.64 -6.70
CA ILE A 263 17.93 -0.94 -7.82
C ILE A 263 19.01 -0.66 -8.85
N GLU A 264 18.83 -1.15 -10.07
CA GLU A 264 19.81 -0.97 -11.15
C GLU A 264 19.71 0.42 -11.81
N GLN A 265 18.49 0.97 -11.88
CA GLN A 265 18.21 2.24 -12.53
C GLN A 265 18.89 3.41 -11.82
N SER A 266 19.17 4.46 -12.60
CA SER A 266 19.59 5.75 -12.07
C SER A 266 18.40 6.59 -11.58
N PRO A 267 18.63 7.61 -10.74
CA PRO A 267 17.58 8.58 -10.40
C PRO A 267 16.97 9.24 -11.64
N GLU A 268 17.77 9.53 -12.67
CA GLU A 268 17.32 10.13 -13.93
C GLU A 268 16.35 9.22 -14.69
N ASP A 269 16.59 7.90 -14.73
CA ASP A 269 15.67 6.94 -15.31
C ASP A 269 14.31 7.01 -14.61
N ARG A 270 14.31 7.10 -13.28
CA ARG A 270 13.11 7.22 -12.49
C ARG A 270 12.40 8.56 -12.68
N HIS A 271 13.15 9.65 -12.79
CA HIS A 271 12.61 10.99 -13.12
C HIS A 271 11.93 10.98 -14.49
N ALA A 272 12.52 10.33 -15.48
CA ALA A 272 11.92 10.18 -16.81
C ALA A 272 10.56 9.45 -16.77
N VAL A 273 10.42 8.44 -15.91
CA VAL A 273 9.12 7.76 -15.69
C VAL A 273 8.12 8.70 -15.00
N THR A 274 8.55 9.42 -13.96
CA THR A 274 7.68 10.34 -13.21
C THR A 274 7.21 11.52 -14.08
N ARG A 275 8.06 12.04 -14.97
CA ARG A 275 7.69 13.12 -15.92
C ARG A 275 6.52 12.77 -16.83
N LYS A 276 6.31 11.47 -17.14
CA LYS A 276 5.16 11.02 -17.95
C LYS A 276 3.80 11.27 -17.26
N LEU A 277 3.80 11.51 -15.95
CA LEU A 277 2.59 11.87 -15.20
C LEU A 277 2.16 13.34 -15.43
N GLY A 278 3.04 14.20 -15.94
CA GLY A 278 2.78 15.63 -16.14
C GLY A 278 2.49 16.37 -14.84
N ALA A 279 1.51 17.27 -14.86
CA ALA A 279 1.07 18.08 -13.72
C ALA A 279 0.26 17.25 -12.70
N PHE A 280 0.86 16.19 -12.17
CA PHE A 280 0.21 15.27 -11.26
C PHE A 280 0.37 15.70 -9.79
N LYS A 281 -0.72 15.71 -9.04
CA LYS A 281 -0.72 15.89 -7.59
C LYS A 281 -0.45 14.55 -6.90
N THR A 282 0.61 14.48 -6.10
CA THR A 282 0.92 13.25 -5.35
C THR A 282 -0.15 12.94 -4.32
N SER A 283 -0.25 11.66 -3.90
CA SER A 283 -1.20 11.23 -2.87
C SER A 283 -0.98 11.97 -1.53
N MET A 284 0.28 12.26 -1.17
CA MET A 284 0.60 12.97 0.06
C MET A 284 0.15 14.44 0.00
N LEU A 285 0.29 15.12 -1.15
CA LEU A 285 -0.25 16.46 -1.33
C LEU A 285 -1.78 16.47 -1.23
N GLN A 286 -2.44 15.49 -1.86
CA GLN A 286 -3.90 15.35 -1.76
C GLN A 286 -4.35 15.13 -0.30
N ASP A 287 -3.58 14.37 0.48
CA ASP A 287 -3.85 14.16 1.90
C ASP A 287 -3.73 15.44 2.72
N VAL A 288 -2.66 16.21 2.50
CA VAL A 288 -2.47 17.51 3.16
C VAL A 288 -3.60 18.47 2.81
N GLN A 289 -3.98 18.58 1.54
CA GLN A 289 -5.08 19.41 1.09
C GLN A 289 -6.44 19.00 1.68
N ALA A 290 -6.61 17.72 1.96
CA ALA A 290 -7.82 17.17 2.59
C ALA A 290 -7.74 17.12 4.13
N GLY A 291 -6.69 17.66 4.77
CA GLY A 291 -6.49 17.61 6.22
C GLY A 291 -6.30 16.19 6.78
N LYS A 292 -5.89 15.23 5.95
CA LYS A 292 -5.70 13.83 6.34
C LYS A 292 -4.27 13.56 6.81
N PRO A 293 -4.07 12.58 7.72
CA PRO A 293 -2.74 12.13 8.10
C PRO A 293 -1.92 11.64 6.91
N VAL A 294 -0.64 12.01 6.86
CA VAL A 294 0.31 11.58 5.84
C VAL A 294 1.08 10.34 6.27
N GLU A 295 1.56 9.55 5.31
CA GLU A 295 2.27 8.27 5.53
C GLU A 295 3.80 8.49 5.66
N LEU A 296 4.23 9.51 6.41
CA LEU A 296 5.63 9.93 6.45
C LEU A 296 6.55 8.85 7.02
N ASP A 297 6.14 8.18 8.11
CA ASP A 297 6.96 7.16 8.77
C ASP A 297 7.17 5.94 7.88
N ALA A 298 6.15 5.48 7.18
CA ALA A 298 6.24 4.34 6.26
C ALA A 298 7.00 4.66 4.96
N LEU A 299 6.99 5.95 4.52
CA LEU A 299 7.64 6.36 3.27
C LEU A 299 9.08 6.83 3.47
N VAL A 300 9.37 7.56 4.54
CA VAL A 300 10.69 8.17 4.78
C VAL A 300 11.32 7.65 6.06
N GLY A 301 10.55 7.55 7.15
CA GLY A 301 11.02 7.07 8.45
C GLY A 301 11.60 5.67 8.38
N ALA A 302 10.94 4.75 7.70
CA ALA A 302 11.41 3.38 7.51
C ALA A 302 12.73 3.31 6.71
N VAL A 303 12.91 4.15 5.70
CA VAL A 303 14.16 4.21 4.93
C VAL A 303 15.30 4.73 5.80
N ARG A 304 15.05 5.76 6.59
CA ARG A 304 16.01 6.31 7.55
C ARG A 304 16.42 5.24 8.57
N GLU A 305 15.48 4.49 9.13
CA GLU A 305 15.75 3.40 10.08
C GLU A 305 16.58 2.29 9.43
N LEU A 306 16.24 1.87 8.20
CA LEU A 306 17.04 0.92 7.41
C LEU A 306 18.45 1.43 7.14
N GLY A 307 18.63 2.74 6.90
CA GLY A 307 19.94 3.37 6.80
C GLY A 307 20.77 3.17 8.07
N GLN A 308 20.19 3.40 9.25
CA GLN A 308 20.84 3.17 10.54
C GLN A 308 21.20 1.69 10.74
N MET A 309 20.28 0.77 10.43
CA MET A 309 20.53 -0.67 10.57
C MET A 309 21.64 -1.18 9.64
N THR A 310 21.83 -0.56 8.49
CA THR A 310 22.82 -0.97 7.47
C THR A 310 24.09 -0.13 7.48
N GLY A 311 24.17 0.89 8.36
CA GLY A 311 25.31 1.80 8.46
C GLY A 311 25.43 2.77 7.26
N VAL A 312 24.35 3.02 6.52
CA VAL A 312 24.28 4.04 5.47
C VAL A 312 23.93 5.38 6.09
N GLN A 313 24.76 6.40 5.83
CA GLN A 313 24.44 7.77 6.23
C GLN A 313 23.32 8.32 5.35
N THR A 314 22.34 8.99 5.96
CA THR A 314 21.12 9.46 5.28
C THR A 314 20.88 10.97 5.47
N PRO A 315 21.88 11.87 5.25
CA PRO A 315 21.72 13.29 5.54
C PRO A 315 20.61 13.97 4.72
N PHE A 316 20.40 13.56 3.47
CA PHE A 316 19.35 14.14 2.63
C PHE A 316 17.97 13.57 3.00
N THR A 317 17.87 12.30 3.32
CA THR A 317 16.65 11.67 3.86
C THR A 317 16.28 12.26 5.22
N ASP A 318 17.25 12.51 6.09
CA ASP A 318 17.06 13.15 7.40
C ASP A 318 16.52 14.58 7.25
N ALA A 319 17.08 15.36 6.32
CA ALA A 319 16.61 16.70 6.01
C ALA A 319 15.15 16.68 5.49
N LEU A 320 14.85 15.79 4.54
CA LEU A 320 13.50 15.63 3.99
C LEU A 320 12.49 15.22 5.07
N MET A 321 12.86 14.24 5.92
CA MET A 321 12.02 13.80 7.05
C MET A 321 11.75 14.95 8.03
N GLY A 322 12.79 15.68 8.41
CA GLY A 322 12.69 16.80 9.35
C GLY A 322 11.78 17.93 8.83
N LEU A 323 12.01 18.37 7.59
CA LEU A 323 11.21 19.42 6.95
C LEU A 323 9.74 19.02 6.83
N THR A 324 9.48 17.78 6.37
CA THR A 324 8.09 17.29 6.21
C THR A 324 7.37 17.18 7.55
N ARG A 325 8.07 16.70 8.59
CA ARG A 325 7.51 16.59 9.94
C ARG A 325 7.11 17.95 10.52
N VAL A 326 7.97 18.95 10.39
CA VAL A 326 7.69 20.32 10.84
C VAL A 326 6.54 20.93 10.05
N PHE A 327 6.52 20.76 8.73
CA PHE A 327 5.44 21.22 7.88
C PHE A 327 4.08 20.64 8.29
N VAL A 328 4.00 19.30 8.47
CA VAL A 328 2.75 18.62 8.87
C VAL A 328 2.25 19.08 10.25
N GLN A 329 3.16 19.39 11.18
CA GLN A 329 2.81 19.97 12.49
C GLN A 329 2.28 21.40 12.36
N GLY A 330 2.85 22.19 11.46
CA GLY A 330 2.43 23.57 11.20
C GLY A 330 1.05 23.68 10.54
N VAL A 331 0.69 22.75 9.67
CA VAL A 331 -0.63 22.72 8.98
C VAL A 331 -1.77 22.24 9.90
N LYS A 332 -1.46 21.53 10.98
CA LYS A 332 -2.47 21.04 11.97
C LYS A 332 -2.92 22.12 12.95
N LYS A 333 -2.29 23.30 12.94
CA LYS A 333 -2.67 24.47 13.77
C LYS A 333 -3.63 25.36 13.00
#